data_ef41fc19343cf2595459a013df0323b8
#
_entry.id   ef41fc19343cf2595459a013df0323b8
#
_cell.length_a   1.000
_cell.length_b   1.000
_cell.length_c   1.000
_cell.angle_alpha   90.00
_cell.angle_beta   90.00
_cell.angle_gamma   90.00
#
_symmetry.space_group_name_H-M   'P 1'
#
loop_
_entity.id
_entity.type
_entity.pdbx_description
1 polymer ?
#
loop_
_entity_poly.entity_id
_entity_poly.type
_entity_poly.pdbx_seq_one_letter_code
_entity_poly.pdbx_strand_id
1 'polypeptide(L)'
;MRPGASLRLAWRSIRGHKLRSALTTLGVVIGIAAVIAFVTLGASLQAGIIGDISPDDQRNVYGWAADPDTEGGPLAGAQPIFSQDDLESVEELEEVEAAYGYAPIQSQSVSDGDEQIAQGDGLIASGPSYIREERLADGRQFEMGEREAVINPAAAEQFEENVTVGDELTITVIGGEQTTVEVVGITDSSEGLSPFEGFESSPRIYVPTDPYYVEQAGGFGIGDGGGEDGAETNGGDGADARFIAIIVEAESTSEADIDAARESTVAYLESDAADASEFLGDDLEVTFQTSTELLQQLQDILDLLQNFIVGIAAISLLVGSIGIANIMLVSVTERTREIGIMKAVGAQNRDVLGLFLTEAVILGIIGAILGTALGLVAGYLGAWYIDLPLVYPYEYVALAIAVGILVGILSGLYPAWRAARTDPIDALRYE
;
A
#
# COMPACT_ATOMS: atom_id res chain seq x y z
N MET A 1 -34.47 -13.83 36.97
CA MET A 1 -33.93 -15.12 36.46
C MET A 1 -32.42 -15.23 36.69
N ARG A 2 -31.85 -16.44 36.90
CA ARG A 2 -30.39 -16.62 36.98
C ARG A 2 -29.79 -16.43 35.56
N PRO A 3 -28.71 -15.67 35.38
CA PRO A 3 -28.14 -15.38 34.03
C PRO A 3 -27.83 -16.59 33.18
N GLY A 4 -27.45 -17.73 33.79
CA GLY A 4 -27.20 -18.97 33.06
C GLY A 4 -28.44 -19.67 32.49
N ALA A 5 -29.65 -19.35 32.97
CA ALA A 5 -30.89 -19.90 32.43
C ALA A 5 -31.32 -19.15 31.14
N SER A 6 -31.17 -17.83 31.13
CA SER A 6 -31.44 -17.00 29.95
C SER A 6 -30.51 -17.36 28.77
N LEU A 7 -29.21 -17.61 29.04
CA LEU A 7 -28.23 -18.05 28.03
C LEU A 7 -28.62 -19.40 27.39
N ARG A 8 -29.04 -20.39 28.16
CA ARG A 8 -29.46 -21.70 27.64
C ARG A 8 -30.73 -21.64 26.79
N LEU A 9 -31.67 -20.80 27.19
CA LEU A 9 -32.94 -20.59 26.48
C LEU A 9 -32.68 -19.85 25.14
N ALA A 10 -31.88 -18.78 25.16
CA ALA A 10 -31.47 -18.03 23.98
C ALA A 10 -30.74 -18.95 22.97
N TRP A 11 -29.81 -19.78 23.42
CA TRP A 11 -29.12 -20.74 22.56
C TRP A 11 -30.03 -21.77 21.91
N ARG A 12 -31.03 -22.29 22.65
CA ARG A 12 -32.04 -23.20 22.09
C ARG A 12 -32.91 -22.54 21.02
N SER A 13 -33.30 -21.29 21.22
CA SER A 13 -34.08 -20.50 20.28
C SER A 13 -33.33 -20.30 18.94
N ILE A 14 -32.07 -19.90 19.01
CA ILE A 14 -31.21 -19.74 17.83
C ILE A 14 -31.06 -21.05 17.05
N ARG A 15 -30.86 -22.16 17.73
CA ARG A 15 -30.76 -23.51 17.10
C ARG A 15 -32.06 -23.98 16.45
N GLY A 16 -33.21 -23.55 16.93
CA GLY A 16 -34.51 -23.89 16.37
C GLY A 16 -34.79 -23.25 14.99
N HIS A 17 -34.19 -22.08 14.70
CA HIS A 17 -34.46 -21.29 13.51
C HIS A 17 -33.17 -20.90 12.76
N LYS A 18 -32.32 -21.89 12.43
CA LYS A 18 -30.95 -21.69 11.90
C LYS A 18 -30.86 -20.80 10.67
N LEU A 19 -31.74 -20.98 9.67
CA LEU A 19 -31.74 -20.17 8.43
C LEU A 19 -32.05 -18.70 8.74
N ARG A 20 -33.02 -18.46 9.63
CA ARG A 20 -33.39 -17.10 10.03
C ARG A 20 -32.22 -16.41 10.75
N SER A 21 -31.62 -17.10 11.73
CA SER A 21 -30.48 -16.57 12.47
C SER A 21 -29.24 -16.34 11.57
N ALA A 22 -28.99 -17.22 10.60
CA ALA A 22 -27.89 -17.07 9.65
C ALA A 22 -28.07 -15.83 8.74
N LEU A 23 -29.28 -15.65 8.18
CA LEU A 23 -29.59 -14.52 7.31
C LEU A 23 -29.48 -13.16 8.05
N THR A 24 -29.86 -13.13 9.33
CA THR A 24 -29.77 -11.91 10.14
C THR A 24 -28.37 -11.54 10.56
N THR A 25 -27.56 -12.54 10.91
CA THR A 25 -26.15 -12.29 11.28
C THR A 25 -25.29 -11.96 10.08
N LEU A 26 -25.74 -12.32 8.86
CA LEU A 26 -24.97 -12.12 7.63
C LEU A 26 -24.53 -10.66 7.41
N GLY A 27 -25.44 -9.70 7.63
CA GLY A 27 -25.11 -8.27 7.51
C GLY A 27 -24.01 -7.82 8.51
N VAL A 28 -24.08 -8.34 9.73
CA VAL A 28 -23.04 -8.07 10.75
C VAL A 28 -21.73 -8.74 10.39
N VAL A 29 -21.78 -9.99 9.90
CA VAL A 29 -20.61 -10.77 9.47
C VAL A 29 -19.89 -10.05 8.32
N ILE A 30 -20.62 -9.66 7.28
CA ILE A 30 -20.04 -8.99 6.10
C ILE A 30 -19.43 -7.64 6.49
N GLY A 31 -20.13 -6.83 7.28
CA GLY A 31 -19.64 -5.52 7.71
C GLY A 31 -18.34 -5.62 8.51
N ILE A 32 -18.27 -6.53 9.48
CA ILE A 32 -17.08 -6.73 10.29
C ILE A 32 -15.96 -7.39 9.49
N ALA A 33 -16.27 -8.37 8.63
CA ALA A 33 -15.29 -9.05 7.79
C ALA A 33 -14.59 -8.08 6.83
N ALA A 34 -15.35 -7.16 6.21
CA ALA A 34 -14.80 -6.17 5.30
C ALA A 34 -13.79 -5.24 6.01
N VAL A 35 -14.14 -4.73 7.20
CA VAL A 35 -13.23 -3.86 7.98
C VAL A 35 -11.96 -4.62 8.37
N ILE A 36 -12.10 -5.81 8.95
CA ILE A 36 -10.94 -6.59 9.42
C ILE A 36 -10.03 -6.98 8.24
N ALA A 37 -10.59 -7.42 7.12
CA ALA A 37 -9.81 -7.78 5.93
C ALA A 37 -9.02 -6.58 5.41
N PHE A 38 -9.67 -5.42 5.29
CA PHE A 38 -9.01 -4.22 4.78
C PHE A 38 -7.94 -3.69 5.73
N VAL A 39 -8.22 -3.65 7.04
CA VAL A 39 -7.22 -3.22 8.04
C VAL A 39 -6.02 -4.17 8.07
N THR A 40 -6.27 -5.50 7.92
CA THR A 40 -5.17 -6.48 7.84
C THR A 40 -4.31 -6.24 6.60
N LEU A 41 -4.93 -6.04 5.43
CA LEU A 41 -4.20 -5.74 4.20
C LEU A 41 -3.46 -4.42 4.27
N GLY A 42 -4.09 -3.35 4.78
CA GLY A 42 -3.47 -2.05 4.93
C GLY A 42 -2.27 -2.06 5.89
N ALA A 43 -2.40 -2.75 7.03
CA ALA A 43 -1.28 -2.92 7.97
C ALA A 43 -0.15 -3.78 7.39
N SER A 44 -0.48 -4.80 6.59
CA SER A 44 0.51 -5.63 5.91
C SER A 44 1.23 -4.86 4.80
N LEU A 45 0.51 -4.05 4.02
CA LEU A 45 1.10 -3.18 3.01
C LEU A 45 2.03 -2.14 3.64
N GLN A 46 1.58 -1.47 4.70
CA GLN A 46 2.41 -0.52 5.43
C GLN A 46 3.68 -1.18 6.00
N ALA A 47 3.58 -2.39 6.54
CA ALA A 47 4.73 -3.11 7.08
C ALA A 47 5.70 -3.56 5.98
N GLY A 48 5.21 -3.95 4.80
CA GLY A 48 6.04 -4.24 3.64
C GLY A 48 6.85 -3.00 3.24
N ILE A 49 6.17 -1.90 2.98
CA ILE A 49 6.80 -0.64 2.56
C ILE A 49 7.84 -0.13 3.58
N ILE A 50 7.49 -0.11 4.88
CA ILE A 50 8.40 0.36 5.93
C ILE A 50 9.58 -0.60 6.14
N GLY A 51 9.34 -1.91 5.97
CA GLY A 51 10.37 -2.94 6.12
C GLY A 51 11.49 -2.84 5.09
N ASP A 52 11.18 -2.26 3.93
CA ASP A 52 12.10 -2.13 2.81
C ASP A 52 12.89 -0.82 2.80
N ILE A 53 12.50 0.16 3.62
CA ILE A 53 13.24 1.41 3.74
C ILE A 53 14.34 1.25 4.80
N SER A 54 15.59 1.27 4.34
CA SER A 54 16.75 1.31 5.23
C SER A 54 16.74 2.60 6.06
N PRO A 55 17.24 2.58 7.31
CA PRO A 55 17.45 3.82 8.07
C PRO A 55 18.27 4.86 7.31
N ASP A 56 19.23 4.43 6.51
CA ASP A 56 20.08 5.33 5.71
C ASP A 56 19.35 5.91 4.49
N ASP A 57 18.33 5.25 3.97
CA ASP A 57 17.49 5.78 2.90
C ASP A 57 16.60 6.94 3.36
N GLN A 58 16.48 7.13 4.69
CA GLN A 58 15.72 8.25 5.27
C GLN A 58 16.40 9.60 5.03
N ARG A 59 17.70 9.63 4.72
CA ARG A 59 18.43 10.85 4.37
C ARG A 59 18.38 11.19 2.88
N ASN A 60 17.76 10.33 2.06
CA ASN A 60 17.57 10.60 0.63
C ASN A 60 16.39 11.55 0.42
N VAL A 61 16.64 12.56 -0.37
CA VAL A 61 15.64 13.50 -0.88
C VAL A 61 15.49 13.27 -2.37
N TYR A 62 14.29 12.94 -2.81
CA TYR A 62 13.96 12.61 -4.19
C TYR A 62 13.36 13.82 -4.88
N GLY A 63 14.04 14.33 -5.93
CA GLY A 63 13.63 15.52 -6.67
C GLY A 63 13.23 15.17 -8.11
N TRP A 64 12.16 15.75 -8.59
CA TRP A 64 11.75 15.72 -10.00
C TRP A 64 11.03 17.01 -10.38
N ALA A 65 11.00 17.30 -11.67
CA ALA A 65 10.31 18.47 -12.17
C ALA A 65 9.05 18.06 -12.94
N ALA A 66 7.91 18.60 -12.55
CA ALA A 66 6.61 18.34 -13.19
C ALA A 66 5.74 19.58 -13.14
N ASP A 67 4.66 19.59 -13.95
CA ASP A 67 3.61 20.58 -13.85
C ASP A 67 2.92 20.43 -12.48
N PRO A 68 2.83 21.49 -11.66
CA PRO A 68 2.27 21.47 -10.32
C PRO A 68 0.80 21.00 -10.28
N ASP A 69 0.06 21.11 -11.39
CA ASP A 69 -1.31 20.64 -11.51
C ASP A 69 -1.41 19.15 -11.90
N THR A 70 -0.27 18.46 -12.10
CA THR A 70 -0.26 17.03 -12.44
C THR A 70 -0.65 16.19 -11.24
N GLU A 71 -1.78 15.49 -11.33
CA GLU A 71 -2.20 14.50 -10.33
C GLU A 71 -1.49 13.17 -10.57
N GLY A 72 -0.88 12.61 -9.53
CA GLY A 72 -0.23 11.30 -9.61
C GLY A 72 0.75 11.04 -8.46
N GLY A 73 1.43 9.90 -8.53
CA GLY A 73 2.51 9.54 -7.61
C GLY A 73 3.85 10.16 -8.03
N PRO A 74 4.96 9.75 -7.37
CA PRO A 74 6.30 10.16 -7.75
C PRO A 74 6.57 9.98 -9.24
N LEU A 75 7.27 10.93 -9.85
CA LEU A 75 7.56 10.99 -11.29
C LEU A 75 6.36 11.19 -12.22
N ALA A 76 5.13 11.38 -11.70
CA ALA A 76 3.98 11.68 -12.56
C ALA A 76 4.22 13.02 -13.30
N GLY A 77 4.21 12.98 -14.63
CA GLY A 77 4.48 14.15 -15.46
C GLY A 77 5.91 14.68 -15.40
N ALA A 78 6.84 13.94 -14.76
CA ALA A 78 8.22 14.35 -14.64
C ALA A 78 8.90 14.52 -16.00
N GLN A 79 9.71 15.57 -16.12
CA GLN A 79 10.46 15.88 -17.32
C GLN A 79 11.97 15.81 -17.06
N PRO A 80 12.76 15.34 -18.02
CA PRO A 80 14.22 15.25 -17.88
C PRO A 80 14.84 16.65 -18.05
N ILE A 81 15.12 17.31 -16.93
CA ILE A 81 15.72 18.65 -16.94
C ILE A 81 17.09 18.73 -16.28
N PHE A 82 17.42 17.79 -15.39
CA PHE A 82 18.66 17.83 -14.59
C PHE A 82 19.85 17.36 -15.45
N SER A 83 20.85 18.23 -15.62
CA SER A 83 22.08 17.89 -16.34
C SER A 83 23.10 17.21 -15.44
N GLN A 84 24.17 16.66 -16.01
CA GLN A 84 25.30 16.13 -15.25
C GLN A 84 26.00 17.26 -14.46
N ASP A 85 26.13 18.45 -15.07
CA ASP A 85 26.73 19.62 -14.41
C ASP A 85 25.91 20.10 -13.20
N ASP A 86 24.57 19.99 -13.28
CA ASP A 86 23.69 20.25 -12.14
C ASP A 86 23.94 19.28 -10.98
N LEU A 87 24.11 17.97 -11.29
CA LEU A 87 24.37 16.96 -10.26
C LEU A 87 25.71 17.20 -9.57
N GLU A 88 26.78 17.47 -10.33
CA GLU A 88 28.13 17.77 -9.77
C GLU A 88 28.10 19.03 -8.90
N SER A 89 27.37 20.06 -9.34
CA SER A 89 27.23 21.29 -8.55
C SER A 89 26.43 21.12 -7.27
N VAL A 90 25.38 20.25 -7.31
CA VAL A 90 24.60 19.92 -6.10
C VAL A 90 25.44 19.09 -5.13
N GLU A 91 26.28 18.17 -5.60
CA GLU A 91 27.19 17.38 -4.76
C GLU A 91 28.25 18.25 -4.06
N GLU A 92 28.62 19.42 -4.63
CA GLU A 92 29.54 20.37 -4.01
C GLU A 92 28.92 21.23 -2.90
N LEU A 93 27.61 21.15 -2.64
CA LEU A 93 26.93 21.89 -1.56
C LEU A 93 27.35 21.34 -0.18
N GLU A 94 27.51 22.25 0.82
CA GLU A 94 28.00 21.88 2.17
C GLU A 94 27.05 20.89 2.90
N GLU A 95 25.77 20.88 2.57
CA GLU A 95 24.72 20.08 3.23
C GLU A 95 24.47 18.75 2.54
N VAL A 96 25.14 18.47 1.43
CA VAL A 96 24.93 17.30 0.57
C VAL A 96 26.13 16.35 0.66
N GLU A 97 25.90 15.10 0.96
CA GLU A 97 26.93 14.05 0.97
C GLU A 97 27.14 13.44 -0.42
N ALA A 98 26.04 13.28 -1.18
CA ALA A 98 26.06 12.79 -2.56
C ALA A 98 24.86 13.30 -3.35
N ALA A 99 25.02 13.48 -4.65
CA ALA A 99 23.95 13.77 -5.57
C ALA A 99 24.14 12.96 -6.85
N TYR A 100 23.04 12.35 -7.32
CA TYR A 100 23.07 11.55 -8.54
C TYR A 100 21.74 11.55 -9.28
N GLY A 101 21.84 11.32 -10.59
CA GLY A 101 20.67 11.23 -11.44
C GLY A 101 19.96 9.88 -11.32
N TYR A 102 18.68 9.88 -11.61
CA TYR A 102 17.87 8.69 -11.78
C TYR A 102 17.21 8.72 -13.15
N ALA A 103 17.38 7.62 -13.91
CA ALA A 103 16.79 7.49 -15.24
C ALA A 103 16.33 6.05 -15.47
N PRO A 104 15.01 5.79 -15.56
CA PRO A 104 14.49 4.53 -16.06
C PRO A 104 14.75 4.48 -17.59
N ILE A 105 15.40 3.43 -18.04
CA ILE A 105 15.73 3.24 -19.44
C ILE A 105 14.84 2.14 -20.01
N GLN A 106 14.21 2.40 -21.14
CA GLN A 106 13.45 1.38 -21.85
C GLN A 106 14.38 0.46 -22.64
N SER A 107 14.39 -0.80 -22.25
CA SER A 107 15.11 -1.85 -22.96
C SER A 107 14.19 -2.61 -23.92
N GLN A 108 14.74 -3.26 -24.90
CA GLN A 108 14.03 -4.15 -25.81
C GLN A 108 14.21 -5.61 -25.38
N SER A 109 15.43 -5.95 -24.99
CA SER A 109 15.78 -7.30 -24.55
C SER A 109 17.09 -7.32 -23.77
N VAL A 110 17.22 -8.37 -22.95
CA VAL A 110 18.45 -8.70 -22.21
C VAL A 110 18.85 -10.12 -22.59
N SER A 111 20.14 -10.38 -22.78
CA SER A 111 20.70 -11.68 -23.13
C SER A 111 21.91 -12.02 -22.25
N ASP A 112 21.99 -13.26 -21.81
CA ASP A 112 23.15 -13.84 -21.13
C ASP A 112 24.19 -14.46 -22.11
N GLY A 113 23.95 -14.33 -23.43
CA GLY A 113 24.74 -14.92 -24.50
C GLY A 113 24.16 -16.20 -25.08
N ASP A 114 23.43 -16.99 -24.29
CA ASP A 114 22.78 -18.23 -24.73
C ASP A 114 21.27 -18.02 -24.94
N GLU A 115 20.62 -17.21 -24.11
CA GLU A 115 19.21 -16.88 -24.19
C GLU A 115 18.98 -15.36 -24.31
N GLN A 116 17.90 -14.98 -24.98
CA GLN A 116 17.47 -13.57 -25.08
C GLN A 116 16.04 -13.42 -24.60
N ILE A 117 15.84 -12.55 -23.62
CA ILE A 117 14.54 -12.28 -22.99
C ILE A 117 14.08 -10.89 -23.36
N ALA A 118 12.81 -10.76 -23.74
CA ALA A 118 12.20 -9.46 -23.96
C ALA A 118 11.93 -8.79 -22.61
N GLN A 119 12.56 -7.64 -22.39
CA GLN A 119 12.39 -6.84 -21.18
C GLN A 119 12.21 -5.39 -21.59
N GLY A 120 10.99 -4.85 -21.38
CA GLY A 120 10.67 -3.47 -21.75
C GLY A 120 11.05 -2.46 -20.69
N ASP A 121 10.84 -2.81 -19.43
CA ASP A 121 11.05 -1.96 -18.26
C ASP A 121 12.01 -2.64 -17.27
N GLY A 122 12.47 -1.88 -16.26
CA GLY A 122 13.31 -2.42 -15.20
C GLY A 122 14.81 -2.25 -15.39
N LEU A 123 15.25 -1.54 -16.44
CA LEU A 123 16.62 -1.06 -16.56
C LEU A 123 16.68 0.35 -15.98
N ILE A 124 17.55 0.56 -14.99
CA ILE A 124 17.61 1.79 -14.20
C ILE A 124 19.07 2.25 -14.14
N ALA A 125 19.32 3.47 -14.60
CA ALA A 125 20.60 4.14 -14.39
C ALA A 125 20.51 5.01 -13.13
N SER A 126 21.48 4.87 -12.23
CA SER A 126 21.55 5.60 -10.98
C SER A 126 22.97 5.72 -10.44
N GLY A 127 23.15 6.38 -9.30
CA GLY A 127 24.45 6.54 -8.65
C GLY A 127 24.78 5.40 -7.66
N PRO A 128 26.01 5.39 -7.13
CA PRO A 128 26.49 4.29 -6.31
C PRO A 128 25.78 4.16 -4.97
N SER A 129 25.34 5.26 -4.35
CA SER A 129 24.61 5.21 -3.07
C SER A 129 23.15 4.76 -3.18
N TYR A 130 22.65 4.54 -4.41
CA TYR A 130 21.31 4.04 -4.65
C TYR A 130 21.09 2.60 -4.15
N ILE A 131 22.11 1.75 -4.28
CA ILE A 131 22.11 0.39 -3.76
C ILE A 131 23.12 0.30 -2.63
N ARG A 132 22.68 0.13 -1.42
CA ARG A 132 23.56 0.01 -0.27
C ARG A 132 24.10 -1.41 -0.11
N GLU A 133 25.31 -1.55 0.46
CA GLU A 133 25.95 -2.86 0.68
C GLU A 133 25.06 -3.83 1.48
N GLU A 134 24.26 -3.33 2.42
CA GLU A 134 23.34 -4.12 3.22
C GLU A 134 22.13 -4.67 2.45
N ARG A 135 21.86 -4.13 1.26
CA ARG A 135 20.83 -4.61 0.33
C ARG A 135 21.36 -5.63 -0.67
N LEU A 136 22.64 -5.99 -0.60
CA LEU A 136 23.24 -6.99 -1.46
C LEU A 136 23.18 -8.37 -0.79
N ALA A 137 22.61 -9.35 -1.48
CA ALA A 137 22.68 -10.76 -1.08
C ALA A 137 24.03 -11.39 -1.49
N ASP A 138 24.61 -10.93 -2.60
CA ASP A 138 25.90 -11.43 -3.12
C ASP A 138 26.61 -10.35 -3.93
N GLY A 139 27.94 -10.40 -3.95
CA GLY A 139 28.78 -9.49 -4.74
C GLY A 139 29.02 -8.14 -4.08
N ARG A 140 29.11 -7.09 -4.90
CA ARG A 140 29.39 -5.70 -4.51
C ARG A 140 28.55 -4.72 -5.32
N GLN A 141 28.58 -3.47 -4.90
CA GLN A 141 28.03 -2.35 -5.66
C GLN A 141 28.85 -2.11 -6.96
N PHE A 142 28.20 -1.58 -7.99
CA PHE A 142 28.88 -1.13 -9.19
C PHE A 142 29.73 0.12 -8.94
N GLU A 143 30.76 0.33 -9.76
CA GLU A 143 31.60 1.54 -9.72
C GLU A 143 31.22 2.47 -10.88
N MET A 144 31.23 3.79 -10.62
CA MET A 144 31.02 4.79 -11.66
C MET A 144 32.19 4.76 -12.66
N GLY A 145 31.85 4.92 -13.94
CA GLY A 145 32.83 4.84 -15.03
C GLY A 145 33.07 3.42 -15.55
N GLU A 146 32.57 2.39 -14.88
CA GLU A 146 32.73 1.00 -15.27
C GLU A 146 31.43 0.42 -15.87
N ARG A 147 31.57 -0.57 -16.78
CA ARG A 147 30.39 -1.26 -17.38
C ARG A 147 29.93 -2.43 -16.51
N GLU A 148 29.38 -2.11 -15.37
CA GLU A 148 28.94 -3.03 -14.34
C GLU A 148 27.43 -2.93 -14.14
N ALA A 149 26.85 -3.98 -13.58
CA ALA A 149 25.44 -3.99 -13.19
C ALA A 149 25.23 -4.70 -11.86
N VAL A 150 24.24 -4.23 -11.10
CA VAL A 150 23.65 -4.98 -10.00
C VAL A 150 22.25 -5.39 -10.44
N ILE A 151 21.87 -6.64 -10.20
CA ILE A 151 20.57 -7.16 -10.60
C ILE A 151 19.78 -7.61 -9.35
N ASN A 152 18.45 -7.68 -9.46
CA ASN A 152 17.67 -8.27 -8.41
C ASN A 152 17.39 -9.77 -8.67
N PRO A 153 16.94 -10.55 -7.66
CA PRO A 153 16.65 -11.98 -7.82
C PRO A 153 15.66 -12.26 -8.95
N ALA A 154 14.64 -11.43 -9.15
CA ALA A 154 13.67 -11.61 -10.22
C ALA A 154 14.30 -11.46 -11.62
N ALA A 155 15.30 -10.60 -11.80
CA ALA A 155 16.04 -10.51 -13.05
C ALA A 155 16.96 -11.72 -13.26
N ALA A 156 17.63 -12.17 -12.18
CA ALA A 156 18.49 -13.35 -12.24
C ALA A 156 17.73 -14.63 -12.61
N GLU A 157 16.51 -14.79 -12.12
CA GLU A 157 15.65 -15.97 -12.30
C GLU A 157 14.90 -16.00 -13.64
N GLN A 158 15.01 -14.96 -14.46
CA GLN A 158 14.34 -14.93 -15.77
C GLN A 158 14.97 -15.89 -16.79
N PHE A 159 16.22 -16.24 -16.62
CA PHE A 159 16.99 -17.10 -17.53
C PHE A 159 16.87 -18.58 -17.11
N GLU A 160 17.00 -19.52 -18.07
CA GLU A 160 16.98 -20.97 -17.79
C GLU A 160 18.08 -21.37 -16.80
N GLU A 161 19.27 -20.80 -16.91
CA GLU A 161 20.33 -20.84 -15.91
C GLU A 161 20.35 -19.50 -15.19
N ASN A 162 20.14 -19.48 -13.87
CA ASN A 162 20.12 -18.24 -13.09
C ASN A 162 21.43 -17.48 -13.27
N VAL A 163 21.32 -16.21 -13.60
CA VAL A 163 22.48 -15.31 -13.70
C VAL A 163 23.10 -15.10 -12.32
N THR A 164 24.42 -15.15 -12.27
CA THR A 164 25.21 -15.03 -11.03
C THR A 164 26.25 -13.90 -11.16
N VAL A 165 26.85 -13.52 -10.02
CA VAL A 165 27.93 -12.53 -10.00
C VAL A 165 29.12 -13.02 -10.84
N GLY A 166 29.59 -12.18 -11.77
CA GLY A 166 30.63 -12.45 -12.74
C GLY A 166 30.15 -12.82 -14.15
N ASP A 167 28.84 -12.97 -14.33
CA ASP A 167 28.26 -13.22 -15.67
C ASP A 167 28.13 -11.89 -16.44
N GLU A 168 28.17 -11.98 -17.77
CA GLU A 168 27.98 -10.83 -18.65
C GLU A 168 26.55 -10.81 -19.20
N LEU A 169 25.90 -9.65 -19.13
CA LEU A 169 24.59 -9.40 -19.73
C LEU A 169 24.74 -8.44 -20.90
N THR A 170 24.15 -8.78 -22.05
CA THR A 170 24.01 -7.88 -23.19
C THR A 170 22.63 -7.28 -23.22
N ILE A 171 22.55 -5.98 -23.04
CA ILE A 171 21.29 -5.21 -22.99
C ILE A 171 21.12 -4.55 -24.36
N THR A 172 19.97 -4.76 -24.97
CA THR A 172 19.54 -4.07 -26.19
C THR A 172 18.49 -3.04 -25.83
N VAL A 173 18.79 -1.78 -26.04
CA VAL A 173 17.84 -0.68 -25.79
C VAL A 173 16.96 -0.41 -27.00
N ILE A 174 15.89 0.38 -26.82
CA ILE A 174 15.04 0.82 -27.92
C ILE A 174 15.90 1.64 -28.89
N GLY A 175 15.91 1.25 -30.17
CA GLY A 175 16.84 1.79 -31.18
C GLY A 175 17.83 0.75 -31.68
N GLY A 176 17.98 -0.37 -30.96
CA GLY A 176 18.79 -1.52 -31.37
C GLY A 176 20.28 -1.42 -30.98
N GLU A 177 20.64 -0.39 -30.22
CA GLU A 177 21.97 -0.27 -29.63
C GLU A 177 22.15 -1.34 -28.56
N GLN A 178 23.34 -1.93 -28.50
CA GLN A 178 23.67 -3.00 -27.57
C GLN A 178 24.85 -2.59 -26.70
N THR A 179 24.72 -2.85 -25.41
CA THR A 179 25.83 -2.70 -24.47
C THR A 179 25.96 -3.96 -23.64
N THR A 180 27.17 -4.27 -23.22
CA THR A 180 27.47 -5.42 -22.37
C THR A 180 27.90 -4.89 -21.00
N VAL A 181 27.33 -5.48 -19.93
CA VAL A 181 27.64 -5.16 -18.55
C VAL A 181 28.01 -6.44 -17.80
N GLU A 182 28.95 -6.34 -16.87
CA GLU A 182 29.28 -7.42 -15.93
C GLU A 182 28.37 -7.35 -14.70
N VAL A 183 27.76 -8.44 -14.30
CA VAL A 183 26.98 -8.53 -13.08
C VAL A 183 27.92 -8.60 -11.88
N VAL A 184 28.01 -7.54 -11.11
CA VAL A 184 28.91 -7.45 -9.95
C VAL A 184 28.22 -7.65 -8.60
N GLY A 185 26.88 -7.60 -8.58
CA GLY A 185 26.10 -7.80 -7.37
C GLY A 185 24.67 -8.26 -7.64
N ILE A 186 24.07 -8.88 -6.64
CA ILE A 186 22.67 -9.31 -6.63
C ILE A 186 22.04 -8.79 -5.34
N THR A 187 20.88 -8.10 -5.46
CA THR A 187 20.16 -7.59 -4.29
C THR A 187 19.50 -8.71 -3.46
N ASP A 188 19.17 -8.42 -2.22
CA ASP A 188 18.49 -9.35 -1.31
C ASP A 188 16.99 -9.47 -1.57
N SER A 189 16.39 -8.52 -2.28
CA SER A 189 14.97 -8.46 -2.61
C SER A 189 14.74 -8.12 -4.07
N SER A 190 13.59 -8.53 -4.61
CA SER A 190 13.11 -8.16 -5.95
C SER A 190 12.16 -6.95 -5.94
N GLU A 191 11.91 -6.37 -4.79
CA GLU A 191 11.11 -5.15 -4.65
C GLU A 191 11.91 -3.91 -5.07
N GLY A 192 11.23 -2.81 -5.36
CA GLY A 192 11.90 -1.57 -5.75
C GLY A 192 12.73 -0.98 -4.61
N LEU A 193 13.89 -0.43 -4.93
CA LEU A 193 14.81 0.16 -3.96
C LEU A 193 14.44 1.60 -3.58
N SER A 194 13.56 2.23 -4.36
CA SER A 194 13.10 3.59 -4.11
C SER A 194 11.62 3.75 -4.37
N PRO A 195 11.00 4.84 -3.88
CA PRO A 195 9.62 5.19 -4.18
C PRO A 195 9.30 5.36 -5.68
N PHE A 196 10.32 5.60 -6.50
CA PHE A 196 10.19 5.73 -7.96
C PHE A 196 9.90 4.41 -8.66
N GLU A 197 10.30 3.30 -8.07
CA GLU A 197 10.19 1.96 -8.68
C GLU A 197 8.92 1.21 -8.25
N GLY A 198 8.24 1.72 -7.24
CA GLY A 198 7.12 1.03 -6.62
C GLY A 198 7.55 -0.20 -5.80
N PHE A 199 6.57 -0.92 -5.26
CA PHE A 199 6.77 -2.02 -4.32
C PHE A 199 6.48 -3.38 -4.92
N GLU A 200 6.27 -3.46 -6.24
CA GLU A 200 6.03 -4.72 -6.91
C GLU A 200 7.35 -5.46 -7.17
N SER A 201 7.35 -6.76 -6.89
CA SER A 201 8.45 -7.64 -7.26
C SER A 201 8.50 -7.79 -8.78
N SER A 202 9.47 -7.15 -9.41
CA SER A 202 9.68 -7.18 -10.87
C SER A 202 11.16 -7.24 -11.21
N PRO A 203 11.53 -7.81 -12.37
CA PRO A 203 12.94 -7.87 -12.79
C PRO A 203 13.54 -6.48 -12.94
N ARG A 204 14.69 -6.23 -12.28
CA ARG A 204 15.40 -4.96 -12.35
C ARG A 204 16.89 -5.17 -12.52
N ILE A 205 17.48 -4.31 -13.35
CA ILE A 205 18.91 -4.23 -13.63
C ILE A 205 19.33 -2.79 -13.37
N TYR A 206 20.24 -2.61 -12.44
CA TYR A 206 20.77 -1.31 -12.07
C TYR A 206 22.14 -1.13 -12.67
N VAL A 207 22.37 -0.01 -13.34
CA VAL A 207 23.62 0.34 -14.00
C VAL A 207 24.07 1.73 -13.57
N PRO A 208 25.38 2.04 -13.57
CA PRO A 208 25.84 3.39 -13.29
C PRO A 208 25.35 4.37 -14.36
N THR A 209 25.06 5.61 -13.96
CA THR A 209 24.70 6.68 -14.90
C THR A 209 25.83 6.95 -15.90
N ASP A 210 27.06 6.97 -15.44
CA ASP A 210 28.26 7.07 -16.28
C ASP A 210 29.01 5.70 -16.28
N PRO A 211 29.37 5.12 -17.43
CA PRO A 211 29.23 5.64 -18.81
C PRO A 211 27.87 5.32 -19.46
N TYR A 212 27.03 4.52 -18.79
CA TYR A 212 25.92 3.84 -19.43
C TYR A 212 24.85 4.78 -19.97
N TYR A 213 24.31 5.67 -19.11
CA TYR A 213 23.25 6.60 -19.50
C TYR A 213 23.79 7.78 -20.32
N VAL A 214 24.93 8.32 -19.92
CA VAL A 214 25.55 9.49 -20.58
C VAL A 214 25.93 9.16 -22.02
N GLU A 215 26.51 7.97 -22.29
CA GLU A 215 26.82 7.53 -23.65
C GLU A 215 25.60 7.32 -24.54
N GLN A 216 24.49 6.87 -23.94
CA GLN A 216 23.26 6.51 -24.67
C GLN A 216 22.27 7.66 -24.82
N ALA A 217 22.22 8.60 -23.88
CA ALA A 217 21.29 9.73 -23.94
C ALA A 217 21.50 10.62 -25.16
N GLY A 218 22.73 10.70 -25.68
CA GLY A 218 23.04 11.32 -26.97
C GLY A 218 22.37 10.67 -28.19
N GLY A 219 21.93 9.39 -28.06
CA GLY A 219 21.21 8.63 -29.10
C GLY A 219 19.68 8.64 -28.95
N PHE A 220 19.15 8.99 -27.77
CA PHE A 220 17.71 8.84 -27.48
C PHE A 220 16.86 10.07 -27.75
N GLY A 221 17.42 11.24 -28.08
CA GLY A 221 16.64 12.43 -28.42
C GLY A 221 15.55 12.78 -27.38
N ILE A 222 15.77 12.52 -26.08
CA ILE A 222 14.89 12.95 -24.99
C ILE A 222 15.19 14.43 -24.67
N GLY A 223 15.39 15.21 -25.66
CA GLY A 223 15.77 16.62 -25.57
C GLY A 223 15.03 17.51 -26.54
N ASP A 224 13.84 17.13 -27.03
CA ASP A 224 12.95 18.13 -27.64
C ASP A 224 11.49 17.67 -27.66
N GLY A 225 10.70 18.26 -26.77
CA GLY A 225 9.24 18.26 -26.82
C GLY A 225 8.75 18.96 -28.07
N GLY A 226 8.47 18.20 -29.12
CA GLY A 226 7.53 18.59 -30.16
C GLY A 226 7.90 19.74 -31.08
N GLY A 227 8.87 19.54 -31.96
CA GLY A 227 9.05 20.37 -33.14
C GLY A 227 9.20 19.51 -34.40
N GLU A 228 8.26 19.62 -35.34
CA GLU A 228 8.25 18.93 -36.65
C GLU A 228 9.33 19.47 -37.61
N ASP A 229 10.59 19.58 -37.21
CA ASP A 229 11.69 19.85 -38.10
C ASP A 229 12.89 18.98 -37.73
N GLY A 230 13.09 17.92 -38.52
CA GLY A 230 14.19 16.98 -38.37
C GLY A 230 15.55 17.65 -38.44
N ALA A 231 16.11 18.01 -37.33
CA ALA A 231 17.52 18.32 -37.17
C ALA A 231 18.24 17.02 -36.83
N GLU A 232 19.14 16.58 -37.74
CA GLU A 232 20.12 15.53 -37.49
C GLU A 232 20.94 15.93 -36.24
N THR A 233 20.67 15.34 -35.09
CA THR A 233 21.52 15.47 -33.91
C THR A 233 22.82 14.69 -34.19
N ASN A 234 23.85 15.40 -34.57
CA ASN A 234 25.23 14.90 -34.54
C ASN A 234 25.51 14.46 -33.09
N GLY A 235 26.06 13.26 -32.94
CA GLY A 235 26.51 12.73 -31.67
C GLY A 235 27.33 13.78 -30.89
N GLY A 236 26.68 14.45 -29.93
CA GLY A 236 27.32 15.40 -29.03
C GLY A 236 28.00 14.65 -27.90
N ASP A 237 29.17 15.13 -27.53
CA ASP A 237 29.87 14.82 -26.28
C ASP A 237 28.84 14.78 -25.15
N GLY A 238 28.86 13.79 -24.26
CA GLY A 238 27.84 13.44 -23.24
C GLY A 238 27.24 14.56 -22.37
N ALA A 239 27.46 15.82 -22.74
CA ALA A 239 26.94 17.03 -22.08
C ALA A 239 25.40 17.24 -22.22
N ASP A 240 24.70 16.49 -23.10
CA ASP A 240 23.26 16.68 -23.38
C ASP A 240 22.36 15.66 -22.64
N ALA A 241 22.92 14.73 -21.84
CA ALA A 241 22.15 13.77 -21.06
C ALA A 241 21.42 14.46 -19.91
N ARG A 242 20.07 14.36 -19.89
CA ARG A 242 19.26 14.93 -18.82
C ARG A 242 18.48 13.85 -18.08
N PHE A 243 18.55 13.90 -16.75
CA PHE A 243 17.89 12.96 -15.87
C PHE A 243 16.46 13.41 -15.57
N ILE A 244 15.55 12.43 -15.43
CA ILE A 244 14.15 12.65 -15.08
C ILE A 244 13.99 13.00 -13.60
N ALA A 245 14.92 12.54 -12.77
CA ALA A 245 14.95 12.85 -11.35
C ALA A 245 16.37 12.95 -10.83
N ILE A 246 16.50 13.66 -9.72
CA ILE A 246 17.72 13.78 -8.93
C ILE A 246 17.48 13.17 -7.56
N ILE A 247 18.46 12.45 -7.03
CA ILE A 247 18.47 11.95 -5.66
C ILE A 247 19.62 12.62 -4.93
N VAL A 248 19.28 13.28 -3.82
CA VAL A 248 20.22 14.03 -2.99
C VAL A 248 20.30 13.36 -1.64
N GLU A 249 21.47 13.01 -1.20
CA GLU A 249 21.76 12.40 0.09
C GLU A 249 22.24 13.48 1.07
N ALA A 250 21.49 13.69 2.16
CA ALA A 250 21.88 14.62 3.21
C ALA A 250 23.00 14.03 4.09
N GLU A 251 23.81 14.87 4.76
CA GLU A 251 24.90 14.43 5.64
C GLU A 251 24.44 13.51 6.78
N SER A 252 23.20 13.65 7.25
CA SER A 252 22.66 12.81 8.32
C SER A 252 21.16 12.56 8.18
N THR A 253 20.63 11.65 9.01
CA THR A 253 19.19 11.36 9.11
C THR A 253 18.42 12.38 9.96
N SER A 254 19.05 13.49 10.39
CA SER A 254 18.36 14.54 11.14
C SER A 254 17.44 15.33 10.21
N GLU A 255 16.22 15.64 10.66
CA GLU A 255 15.26 16.44 9.90
C GLU A 255 15.86 17.80 9.48
N ALA A 256 16.70 18.39 10.33
CA ALA A 256 17.33 19.67 10.03
C ALA A 256 18.35 19.58 8.89
N ASP A 257 19.15 18.50 8.81
CA ASP A 257 20.14 18.33 7.75
C ASP A 257 19.45 17.94 6.42
N ILE A 258 18.39 17.13 6.49
CA ILE A 258 17.56 16.79 5.33
C ILE A 258 16.87 18.05 4.74
N ASP A 259 16.31 18.90 5.61
CA ASP A 259 15.69 20.15 5.16
C ASP A 259 16.73 21.13 4.60
N ALA A 260 17.92 21.20 5.21
CA ALA A 260 18.99 22.04 4.72
C ALA A 260 19.50 21.59 3.34
N ALA A 261 19.72 20.28 3.15
CA ALA A 261 20.09 19.73 1.84
C ALA A 261 19.01 19.97 0.77
N ARG A 262 17.72 19.86 1.15
CA ARG A 262 16.60 20.19 0.27
C ARG A 262 16.59 21.67 -0.12
N GLU A 263 16.67 22.58 0.88
CA GLU A 263 16.60 24.03 0.63
C GLU A 263 17.78 24.50 -0.21
N SER A 264 19.01 24.03 0.07
CA SER A 264 20.20 24.41 -0.70
C SER A 264 20.13 23.90 -2.14
N THR A 265 19.66 22.66 -2.33
CA THR A 265 19.47 22.09 -3.69
C THR A 265 18.42 22.84 -4.48
N VAL A 266 17.26 23.15 -3.91
CA VAL A 266 16.21 23.93 -4.58
C VAL A 266 16.74 25.31 -4.94
N ALA A 267 17.41 26.00 -4.00
CA ALA A 267 17.96 27.31 -4.25
C ALA A 267 19.00 27.32 -5.38
N TYR A 268 19.79 26.26 -5.51
CA TYR A 268 20.75 26.10 -6.62
C TYR A 268 19.99 25.88 -7.95
N LEU A 269 19.09 24.90 -8.01
CA LEU A 269 18.37 24.52 -9.24
C LEU A 269 17.47 25.62 -9.78
N GLU A 270 16.96 26.51 -8.94
CA GLU A 270 16.20 27.70 -9.34
C GLU A 270 17.08 28.91 -9.71
N SER A 271 18.38 28.81 -9.48
CA SER A 271 19.30 29.90 -9.79
C SER A 271 19.69 29.93 -11.27
N ASP A 272 20.11 31.10 -11.77
CA ASP A 272 20.64 31.25 -13.12
C ASP A 272 21.93 30.44 -13.41
N ALA A 273 22.48 29.80 -12.38
CA ALA A 273 23.70 28.97 -12.49
C ALA A 273 23.40 27.53 -12.87
N ALA A 274 22.18 27.07 -12.67
CA ALA A 274 21.76 25.71 -12.97
C ALA A 274 21.20 25.59 -14.39
N ASP A 275 21.59 24.57 -15.12
CA ASP A 275 21.05 24.24 -16.44
C ASP A 275 19.54 23.92 -16.36
N ALA A 276 19.11 23.29 -15.26
CA ALA A 276 17.71 22.99 -15.00
C ALA A 276 16.84 24.25 -14.97
N SER A 277 17.41 25.40 -14.54
CA SER A 277 16.67 26.66 -14.43
C SER A 277 16.10 27.15 -15.77
N GLU A 278 16.70 26.80 -16.90
CA GLU A 278 16.22 27.16 -18.23
C GLU A 278 14.86 26.53 -18.57
N PHE A 279 14.50 25.43 -17.90
CA PHE A 279 13.25 24.68 -18.10
C PHE A 279 12.19 25.03 -17.06
N LEU A 280 12.62 25.59 -15.92
CA LEU A 280 11.71 25.95 -14.84
C LEU A 280 10.95 27.24 -15.17
N GLY A 281 9.66 27.30 -14.83
CA GLY A 281 8.80 28.44 -15.13
C GLY A 281 7.38 28.22 -14.59
N ASP A 282 6.41 28.90 -15.19
CA ASP A 282 5.01 28.81 -14.75
C ASP A 282 4.39 27.41 -14.94
N ASP A 283 4.94 26.61 -15.87
CA ASP A 283 4.42 25.28 -16.23
C ASP A 283 5.23 24.11 -15.63
N LEU A 284 6.38 24.38 -15.00
CA LEU A 284 7.26 23.32 -14.47
C LEU A 284 7.92 23.77 -13.17
N GLU A 285 7.69 23.01 -12.09
CA GLU A 285 8.29 23.24 -10.78
C GLU A 285 9.06 22.01 -10.32
N VAL A 286 10.15 22.22 -9.57
CA VAL A 286 10.88 21.11 -8.93
C VAL A 286 10.20 20.75 -7.63
N THR A 287 9.83 19.48 -7.51
CA THR A 287 9.28 18.91 -6.28
C THR A 287 10.31 18.02 -5.62
N PHE A 288 10.56 18.22 -4.33
CA PHE A 288 11.41 17.36 -3.53
C PHE A 288 10.62 16.69 -2.41
N GLN A 289 10.75 15.38 -2.28
CA GLN A 289 10.10 14.60 -1.23
C GLN A 289 11.07 13.60 -0.60
N THR A 290 10.94 13.41 0.69
CA THR A 290 11.65 12.33 1.40
C THR A 290 10.88 11.03 1.34
N SER A 291 11.55 9.90 1.59
CA SER A 291 10.89 8.60 1.77
C SER A 291 9.80 8.66 2.84
N THR A 292 10.03 9.43 3.91
CA THR A 292 9.06 9.59 5.01
C THR A 292 7.80 10.34 4.56
N GLU A 293 7.94 11.42 3.78
CA GLU A 293 6.80 12.18 3.26
C GLU A 293 5.98 11.34 2.26
N LEU A 294 6.65 10.57 1.40
CA LEU A 294 5.99 9.65 0.48
C LEU A 294 5.20 8.56 1.23
N LEU A 295 5.78 8.01 2.31
CA LEU A 295 5.06 7.08 3.18
C LEU A 295 3.86 7.71 3.87
N GLN A 296 3.97 8.95 4.33
CA GLN A 296 2.83 9.68 4.92
C GLN A 296 1.71 9.87 3.90
N GLN A 297 2.03 10.23 2.68
CA GLN A 297 1.05 10.36 1.60
C GLN A 297 0.32 9.04 1.32
N LEU A 298 1.05 7.91 1.30
CA LEU A 298 0.43 6.59 1.19
C LEU A 298 -0.46 6.26 2.40
N GLN A 299 -0.02 6.60 3.61
CA GLN A 299 -0.83 6.42 4.82
C GLN A 299 -2.12 7.23 4.76
N ASP A 300 -2.08 8.48 4.30
CA ASP A 300 -3.26 9.33 4.15
C ASP A 300 -4.27 8.72 3.15
N ILE A 301 -3.78 8.15 2.05
CA ILE A 301 -4.62 7.44 1.07
C ILE A 301 -5.25 6.19 1.70
N LEU A 302 -4.46 5.39 2.43
CA LEU A 302 -4.96 4.20 3.12
C LEU A 302 -6.00 4.57 4.19
N ASP A 303 -5.79 5.64 4.94
CA ASP A 303 -6.74 6.14 5.93
C ASP A 303 -8.04 6.64 5.28
N LEU A 304 -7.95 7.32 4.14
CA LEU A 304 -9.13 7.72 3.37
C LEU A 304 -9.93 6.49 2.92
N LEU A 305 -9.27 5.48 2.34
CA LEU A 305 -9.89 4.22 1.92
C LEU A 305 -10.48 3.46 3.12
N GLN A 306 -9.76 3.42 4.24
CA GLN A 306 -10.25 2.80 5.48
C GLN A 306 -11.52 3.49 5.99
N ASN A 307 -11.56 4.82 6.02
CA ASN A 307 -12.73 5.58 6.41
C ASN A 307 -13.92 5.31 5.48
N PHE A 308 -13.69 5.17 4.18
CA PHE A 308 -14.72 4.81 3.21
C PHE A 308 -15.27 3.40 3.48
N ILE A 309 -14.41 2.41 3.71
CA ILE A 309 -14.82 1.03 4.03
C ILE A 309 -15.56 0.95 5.37
N VAL A 310 -15.11 1.71 6.39
CA VAL A 310 -15.82 1.82 7.66
C VAL A 310 -17.23 2.41 7.46
N GLY A 311 -17.38 3.38 6.55
CA GLY A 311 -18.69 3.92 6.17
C GLY A 311 -19.61 2.85 5.55
N ILE A 312 -19.11 2.07 4.61
CA ILE A 312 -19.86 0.94 4.00
C ILE A 312 -20.21 -0.12 5.05
N ALA A 313 -19.27 -0.46 5.92
CA ALA A 313 -19.49 -1.41 7.00
C ALA A 313 -20.53 -0.92 7.98
N ALA A 314 -20.56 0.37 8.32
CA ALA A 314 -21.59 0.97 9.17
C ALA A 314 -22.99 0.83 8.55
N ILE A 315 -23.13 1.03 7.24
CA ILE A 315 -24.38 0.77 6.52
C ILE A 315 -24.75 -0.72 6.59
N SER A 316 -23.81 -1.63 6.36
CA SER A 316 -24.02 -3.08 6.48
C SER A 316 -24.45 -3.50 7.88
N LEU A 317 -23.82 -2.93 8.91
CA LEU A 317 -24.18 -3.16 10.32
C LEU A 317 -25.57 -2.63 10.64
N LEU A 318 -25.95 -1.48 10.09
CA LEU A 318 -27.27 -0.90 10.26
C LEU A 318 -28.36 -1.79 9.62
N VAL A 319 -28.12 -2.28 8.40
CA VAL A 319 -29.02 -3.23 7.73
C VAL A 319 -29.13 -4.53 8.52
N GLY A 320 -27.99 -5.06 8.99
CA GLY A 320 -27.95 -6.24 9.86
C GLY A 320 -28.71 -6.03 11.18
N SER A 321 -28.55 -4.86 11.79
CA SER A 321 -29.26 -4.46 13.02
C SER A 321 -30.78 -4.42 12.83
N ILE A 322 -31.26 -3.82 11.72
CA ILE A 322 -32.68 -3.81 11.35
C ILE A 322 -33.16 -5.25 11.10
N GLY A 323 -32.36 -6.07 10.45
CA GLY A 323 -32.64 -7.49 10.21
C GLY A 323 -32.85 -8.24 11.54
N ILE A 324 -31.94 -8.08 12.51
CA ILE A 324 -32.06 -8.66 13.85
C ILE A 324 -33.34 -8.15 14.53
N ALA A 325 -33.59 -6.85 14.51
CA ALA A 325 -34.77 -6.24 15.13
C ALA A 325 -36.09 -6.80 14.54
N ASN A 326 -36.18 -6.89 13.23
CA ASN A 326 -37.38 -7.42 12.55
C ASN A 326 -37.64 -8.88 12.90
N ILE A 327 -36.61 -9.70 12.93
CA ILE A 327 -36.76 -11.12 13.29
C ILE A 327 -37.10 -11.30 14.75
N MET A 328 -36.50 -10.50 15.62
CA MET A 328 -36.88 -10.48 17.04
C MET A 328 -38.31 -10.09 17.24
N LEU A 329 -38.84 -9.12 16.47
CA LEU A 329 -40.27 -8.75 16.52
C LEU A 329 -41.19 -9.91 16.13
N VAL A 330 -40.84 -10.62 15.06
CA VAL A 330 -41.56 -11.83 14.63
C VAL A 330 -41.49 -12.91 15.73
N SER A 331 -40.29 -13.14 16.27
CA SER A 331 -40.11 -14.09 17.39
C SER A 331 -40.94 -13.77 18.60
N VAL A 332 -41.06 -12.48 18.96
CA VAL A 332 -41.93 -12.01 20.06
C VAL A 332 -43.38 -12.33 19.77
N THR A 333 -43.87 -12.10 18.56
CA THR A 333 -45.28 -12.39 18.18
C THR A 333 -45.55 -13.90 18.15
N GLU A 334 -44.65 -14.72 17.63
CA GLU A 334 -44.78 -16.19 17.62
C GLU A 334 -44.78 -16.78 19.04
N ARG A 335 -44.07 -16.15 19.99
CA ARG A 335 -43.92 -16.61 21.38
C ARG A 335 -44.76 -15.83 22.39
N THR A 336 -45.76 -15.07 21.92
CA THR A 336 -46.64 -14.22 22.79
C THR A 336 -47.26 -15.03 23.89
N ARG A 337 -47.80 -16.24 23.63
CA ARG A 337 -48.38 -17.15 24.61
C ARG A 337 -47.40 -17.62 25.66
N GLU A 338 -46.16 -17.95 25.25
CA GLU A 338 -45.09 -18.33 26.21
C GLU A 338 -44.73 -17.17 27.14
N ILE A 339 -44.64 -15.94 26.59
CA ILE A 339 -44.43 -14.71 27.38
C ILE A 339 -45.56 -14.52 28.39
N GLY A 340 -46.82 -14.70 27.97
CA GLY A 340 -47.99 -14.64 28.85
C GLY A 340 -47.92 -15.62 30.01
N ILE A 341 -47.57 -16.90 29.72
CA ILE A 341 -47.41 -17.93 30.75
C ILE A 341 -46.28 -17.57 31.72
N MET A 342 -45.11 -17.13 31.21
CA MET A 342 -43.98 -16.72 32.08
C MET A 342 -44.41 -15.59 33.03
N LYS A 343 -45.12 -14.60 32.56
CA LYS A 343 -45.60 -13.46 33.38
C LYS A 343 -46.69 -13.90 34.37
N ALA A 344 -47.58 -14.81 33.96
CA ALA A 344 -48.63 -15.36 34.86
C ALA A 344 -48.01 -16.16 36.04
N VAL A 345 -46.86 -16.80 35.83
CA VAL A 345 -46.11 -17.52 36.89
C VAL A 345 -45.18 -16.58 37.70
N GLY A 346 -45.17 -15.26 37.40
CA GLY A 346 -44.51 -14.26 38.22
C GLY A 346 -43.18 -13.68 37.63
N ALA A 347 -42.87 -13.91 36.36
CA ALA A 347 -41.74 -13.25 35.70
C ALA A 347 -42.00 -11.75 35.58
N GLN A 348 -40.99 -10.95 35.96
CA GLN A 348 -41.04 -9.48 35.86
C GLN A 348 -40.73 -9.02 34.44
N ASN A 349 -41.16 -7.80 34.09
CA ASN A 349 -40.85 -7.20 32.80
C ASN A 349 -39.34 -7.19 32.48
N ARG A 350 -38.51 -6.98 33.50
CA ARG A 350 -37.04 -7.02 33.37
C ARG A 350 -36.50 -8.43 33.02
N ASP A 351 -37.17 -9.50 33.44
CA ASP A 351 -36.79 -10.87 33.17
C ASP A 351 -37.06 -11.20 31.69
N VAL A 352 -38.21 -10.78 31.16
CA VAL A 352 -38.59 -10.92 29.74
C VAL A 352 -37.65 -10.07 28.86
N LEU A 353 -37.45 -8.80 29.24
CA LEU A 353 -36.54 -7.90 28.52
C LEU A 353 -35.14 -8.49 28.48
N GLY A 354 -34.61 -8.96 29.60
CA GLY A 354 -33.28 -9.60 29.68
C GLY A 354 -33.14 -10.84 28.81
N LEU A 355 -34.21 -11.66 28.72
CA LEU A 355 -34.19 -12.86 27.88
C LEU A 355 -34.01 -12.53 26.39
N PHE A 356 -34.83 -11.64 25.85
CA PHE A 356 -34.79 -11.26 24.44
C PHE A 356 -33.55 -10.42 24.12
N LEU A 357 -33.13 -9.53 25.03
CA LEU A 357 -31.91 -8.76 24.85
C LEU A 357 -30.67 -9.67 24.81
N THR A 358 -30.60 -10.68 25.66
CA THR A 358 -29.53 -11.69 25.64
C THR A 358 -29.49 -12.45 24.33
N GLU A 359 -30.65 -12.81 23.74
CA GLU A 359 -30.75 -13.47 22.44
C GLU A 359 -30.16 -12.60 21.33
N ALA A 360 -30.51 -11.31 21.29
CA ALA A 360 -29.96 -10.37 20.30
C ALA A 360 -28.44 -10.14 20.46
N VAL A 361 -27.96 -10.01 21.70
CA VAL A 361 -26.52 -9.86 21.99
C VAL A 361 -25.73 -11.10 21.55
N ILE A 362 -26.26 -12.30 21.77
CA ILE A 362 -25.62 -13.54 21.30
C ILE A 362 -25.50 -13.55 19.78
N LEU A 363 -26.55 -13.13 19.05
CA LEU A 363 -26.50 -13.01 17.58
C LEU A 363 -25.44 -12.01 17.14
N GLY A 364 -25.33 -10.85 17.81
CA GLY A 364 -24.29 -9.86 17.55
C GLY A 364 -22.88 -10.41 17.80
N ILE A 365 -22.66 -11.13 18.90
CA ILE A 365 -21.37 -11.77 19.21
C ILE A 365 -21.01 -12.84 18.18
N ILE A 366 -21.96 -13.69 17.79
CA ILE A 366 -21.73 -14.72 16.76
C ILE A 366 -21.36 -14.04 15.45
N GLY A 367 -22.08 -12.97 15.05
CA GLY A 367 -21.78 -12.18 13.88
C GLY A 367 -20.36 -11.59 13.94
N ALA A 368 -19.96 -11.05 15.09
CA ALA A 368 -18.62 -10.48 15.29
C ALA A 368 -17.52 -11.53 15.18
N ILE A 369 -17.68 -12.69 15.84
CA ILE A 369 -16.66 -13.77 15.80
C ILE A 369 -16.53 -14.32 14.39
N LEU A 370 -17.63 -14.61 13.71
CA LEU A 370 -17.62 -15.12 12.33
C LEU A 370 -17.09 -14.07 11.35
N GLY A 371 -17.50 -12.82 11.52
CA GLY A 371 -17.01 -11.71 10.70
C GLY A 371 -15.50 -11.51 10.86
N THR A 372 -15.01 -11.47 12.10
CA THR A 372 -13.57 -11.37 12.39
C THR A 372 -12.80 -12.54 11.80
N ALA A 373 -13.27 -13.79 12.00
CA ALA A 373 -12.61 -14.96 11.44
C ALA A 373 -12.52 -14.93 9.91
N LEU A 374 -13.64 -14.55 9.24
CA LEU A 374 -13.67 -14.40 7.78
C LEU A 374 -12.80 -13.25 7.32
N GLY A 375 -12.80 -12.12 8.03
CA GLY A 375 -11.95 -10.97 7.71
C GLY A 375 -10.47 -11.28 7.82
N LEU A 376 -10.04 -11.97 8.88
CA LEU A 376 -8.65 -12.41 9.05
C LEU A 376 -8.23 -13.41 7.97
N VAL A 377 -9.10 -14.35 7.61
CA VAL A 377 -8.81 -15.30 6.52
C VAL A 377 -8.72 -14.57 5.18
N ALA A 378 -9.62 -13.65 4.88
CA ALA A 378 -9.59 -12.87 3.65
C ALA A 378 -8.35 -11.96 3.58
N GLY A 379 -8.00 -11.29 4.69
CA GLY A 379 -6.78 -10.49 4.80
C GLY A 379 -5.51 -11.32 4.63
N TYR A 380 -5.45 -12.51 5.26
CA TYR A 380 -4.35 -13.45 5.09
C TYR A 380 -4.18 -13.90 3.63
N LEU A 381 -5.27 -14.32 3.00
CA LEU A 381 -5.23 -14.76 1.59
C LEU A 381 -4.85 -13.62 0.65
N GLY A 382 -5.31 -12.41 0.93
CA GLY A 382 -4.93 -11.22 0.17
C GLY A 382 -3.44 -10.91 0.33
N ALA A 383 -2.93 -10.83 1.55
CA ALA A 383 -1.51 -10.57 1.83
C ALA A 383 -0.60 -11.65 1.22
N TRP A 384 -1.02 -12.94 1.34
CA TRP A 384 -0.27 -14.05 0.74
C TRP A 384 -0.25 -14.01 -0.79
N TYR A 385 -1.34 -13.57 -1.44
CA TYR A 385 -1.42 -13.49 -2.90
C TYR A 385 -0.50 -12.42 -3.51
N ILE A 386 -0.20 -11.36 -2.75
CA ILE A 386 0.65 -10.24 -3.17
C ILE A 386 1.99 -10.19 -2.40
N ASP A 387 2.38 -11.32 -1.79
CA ASP A 387 3.64 -11.53 -1.07
C ASP A 387 3.98 -10.48 0.02
N LEU A 388 2.95 -9.93 0.69
CA LEU A 388 3.14 -8.96 1.77
C LEU A 388 3.42 -9.64 3.12
N PRO A 389 4.24 -9.03 4.00
CA PRO A 389 4.44 -9.48 5.37
C PRO A 389 3.13 -9.43 6.15
N LEU A 390 2.79 -10.51 6.85
CA LEU A 390 1.52 -10.64 7.53
C LEU A 390 1.50 -9.91 8.87
N VAL A 391 0.71 -8.87 8.97
CA VAL A 391 0.48 -8.11 10.22
C VAL A 391 -0.95 -8.30 10.71
N TYR A 392 -1.10 -8.73 11.97
CA TYR A 392 -2.42 -8.94 12.58
C TYR A 392 -2.85 -7.72 13.40
N PRO A 393 -3.99 -7.09 13.08
CA PRO A 393 -4.50 -5.91 13.77
C PRO A 393 -5.28 -6.31 15.04
N TYR A 394 -4.60 -6.73 16.12
CA TYR A 394 -5.24 -7.21 17.36
C TYR A 394 -6.20 -6.23 18.00
N GLU A 395 -5.93 -4.94 17.90
CA GLU A 395 -6.77 -3.87 18.43
C GLU A 395 -8.14 -3.84 17.74
N TYR A 396 -8.17 -4.04 16.43
CA TYR A 396 -9.41 -4.07 15.66
C TYR A 396 -10.24 -5.33 15.90
N VAL A 397 -9.61 -6.46 16.28
CA VAL A 397 -10.34 -7.65 16.72
C VAL A 397 -11.15 -7.38 17.99
N ALA A 398 -10.54 -6.72 18.96
CA ALA A 398 -11.23 -6.33 20.19
C ALA A 398 -12.37 -5.33 19.91
N LEU A 399 -12.12 -4.35 19.05
CA LEU A 399 -13.12 -3.38 18.60
C LEU A 399 -14.30 -4.05 17.88
N ALA A 400 -14.03 -5.02 17.00
CA ALA A 400 -15.06 -5.78 16.26
C ALA A 400 -16.02 -6.52 17.22
N ILE A 401 -15.49 -7.14 18.27
CA ILE A 401 -16.31 -7.80 19.29
C ILE A 401 -17.18 -6.77 20.05
N ALA A 402 -16.59 -5.64 20.42
CA ALA A 402 -17.33 -4.57 21.11
C ALA A 402 -18.46 -4.01 20.23
N VAL A 403 -18.19 -3.78 18.95
CA VAL A 403 -19.19 -3.33 17.96
C VAL A 403 -20.29 -4.37 17.78
N GLY A 404 -19.96 -5.66 17.68
CA GLY A 404 -20.94 -6.74 17.60
C GLY A 404 -21.89 -6.80 18.81
N ILE A 405 -21.36 -6.62 20.01
CA ILE A 405 -22.15 -6.50 21.23
C ILE A 405 -23.08 -5.27 21.19
N LEU A 406 -22.55 -4.12 20.79
CA LEU A 406 -23.30 -2.88 20.66
C LEU A 406 -24.45 -3.01 19.66
N VAL A 407 -24.19 -3.57 18.49
CA VAL A 407 -25.20 -3.87 17.47
C VAL A 407 -26.27 -4.79 18.01
N GLY A 408 -25.88 -5.86 18.71
CA GLY A 408 -26.81 -6.78 19.38
C GLY A 408 -27.72 -6.07 20.40
N ILE A 409 -27.18 -5.18 21.22
CA ILE A 409 -27.94 -4.40 22.19
C ILE A 409 -28.92 -3.46 21.48
N LEU A 410 -28.45 -2.64 20.55
CA LEU A 410 -29.26 -1.64 19.85
C LEU A 410 -30.40 -2.29 19.05
N SER A 411 -30.12 -3.37 18.33
CA SER A 411 -31.12 -4.09 17.52
C SER A 411 -32.14 -4.84 18.38
N GLY A 412 -31.71 -5.38 19.52
CA GLY A 412 -32.58 -6.13 20.42
C GLY A 412 -33.44 -5.27 21.36
N LEU A 413 -33.05 -4.01 21.61
CA LEU A 413 -33.64 -3.16 22.64
C LEU A 413 -35.15 -2.93 22.43
N TYR A 414 -35.58 -2.52 21.25
CA TYR A 414 -36.95 -2.26 20.92
C TYR A 414 -37.82 -3.52 20.93
N PRO A 415 -37.47 -4.63 20.30
CA PRO A 415 -38.22 -5.88 20.40
C PRO A 415 -38.31 -6.43 21.82
N ALA A 416 -37.24 -6.42 22.57
CA ALA A 416 -37.22 -6.86 23.97
C ALA A 416 -38.14 -6.00 24.88
N TRP A 417 -38.12 -4.70 24.68
CA TRP A 417 -39.00 -3.78 25.39
C TRP A 417 -40.48 -4.05 25.08
N ARG A 418 -40.80 -4.31 23.78
CA ARG A 418 -42.16 -4.66 23.34
C ARG A 418 -42.63 -5.98 23.97
N ALA A 419 -41.79 -7.01 23.97
CA ALA A 419 -42.04 -8.28 24.64
C ALA A 419 -42.31 -8.11 26.14
N ALA A 420 -41.52 -7.27 26.82
CA ALA A 420 -41.68 -7.00 28.25
C ALA A 420 -43.00 -6.29 28.59
N ARG A 421 -43.63 -5.58 27.65
CA ARG A 421 -44.90 -4.87 27.85
C ARG A 421 -46.13 -5.68 27.44
N THR A 422 -46.00 -6.89 26.95
CA THR A 422 -47.12 -7.77 26.59
C THR A 422 -48.01 -8.06 27.83
N ASP A 423 -49.33 -7.82 27.73
CA ASP A 423 -50.24 -8.13 28.79
C ASP A 423 -50.48 -9.64 28.88
N PRO A 424 -50.34 -10.27 30.05
CA PRO A 424 -50.52 -11.70 30.22
C PRO A 424 -51.94 -12.19 29.88
N ILE A 425 -52.98 -11.34 30.11
CA ILE A 425 -54.37 -11.71 29.86
C ILE A 425 -54.61 -11.76 28.35
N ASP A 426 -54.14 -10.74 27.61
CA ASP A 426 -54.28 -10.69 26.16
C ASP A 426 -53.44 -11.76 25.50
N ALA A 427 -52.24 -12.02 26.01
CA ALA A 427 -51.33 -13.06 25.48
C ALA A 427 -51.89 -14.49 25.61
N LEU A 428 -52.68 -14.77 26.63
CA LEU A 428 -53.34 -16.08 26.86
C LEU A 428 -54.64 -16.25 26.06
N ARG A 429 -55.23 -15.16 25.57
CA ARG A 429 -56.43 -15.16 24.72
C ARG A 429 -56.13 -15.18 23.21
N TYR A 430 -54.85 -15.06 22.85
CA TYR A 430 -54.39 -15.10 21.48
C TYR A 430 -54.42 -16.55 20.96
N GLU A 431 -55.32 -16.83 20.00
CA GLU A 431 -55.42 -18.11 19.27
C GLU A 431 -54.44 -18.14 18.09
#